data_e83f658461aecd547d3151b9bd152ac9
#
_entry.id   e83f658461aecd547d3151b9bd152ac9
#
_cell.length_a   1.000
_cell.length_b   1.000
_cell.length_c   1.000
_cell.angle_alpha   90.00
_cell.angle_beta   90.00
_cell.angle_gamma   90.00
#
_symmetry.space_group_name_H-M   'P 1'
#
loop_
_entity.id
_entity.type
_entity.pdbx_description
1 polymer ?
#
loop_
_entity_poly.entity_id
_entity_poly.type
_entity_poly.pdbx_seq_one_letter_code
_entity_poly.pdbx_strand_id
1 'polypeptide(L)'
;MVFATRFLLFLAVLIAPFCGSAQAVEYEVGTSLICDTRSQAERFVTLFSGDTQAAIGAVNAEEQNPSACALVDVAYLRGAEIGMARSGDSAFAIVRILVVGLDTAAGIQAVRPSAYFSLFAVKEYAV
;
A
#
# COMPACT_ATOMS: atom_id res chain seq x y z
N MET A 1 65.04 18.15 42.68
CA MET A 1 63.64 17.80 42.90
C MET A 1 62.89 18.04 41.59
N VAL A 2 62.56 16.99 40.91
CA VAL A 2 61.80 17.10 39.65
C VAL A 2 60.36 16.70 39.97
N PHE A 3 59.48 17.67 39.92
CA PHE A 3 58.03 17.39 40.02
C PHE A 3 57.53 17.00 38.65
N ALA A 4 57.29 15.69 38.51
CA ALA A 4 56.61 15.21 37.30
C ALA A 4 55.11 15.40 37.48
N THR A 5 54.59 16.44 36.84
CA THR A 5 53.15 16.62 36.75
C THR A 5 52.61 15.68 35.71
N ARG A 6 51.97 14.61 36.12
CA ARG A 6 51.20 13.73 35.23
C ARG A 6 49.91 14.42 34.84
N PHE A 7 49.86 14.94 33.65
CA PHE A 7 48.61 15.35 33.01
C PHE A 7 47.88 14.08 32.59
N LEU A 8 46.84 13.72 33.31
CA LEU A 8 45.87 12.75 32.90
C LEU A 8 44.93 13.40 31.89
N LEU A 9 45.18 13.16 30.63
CA LEU A 9 44.20 13.49 29.55
C LEU A 9 43.03 12.51 29.70
N PHE A 10 41.94 13.00 30.28
CA PHE A 10 40.66 12.33 30.15
C PHE A 10 40.13 12.53 28.75
N LEU A 11 40.28 11.51 27.91
CA LEU A 11 39.62 11.45 26.60
C LEU A 11 38.16 11.11 26.88
N ALA A 12 37.32 12.13 26.98
CA ALA A 12 35.85 11.94 27.01
C ALA A 12 35.41 11.49 25.63
N VAL A 13 35.23 10.20 25.45
CA VAL A 13 34.58 9.63 24.28
C VAL A 13 33.11 10.00 24.39
N LEU A 14 32.70 11.05 23.70
CA LEU A 14 31.30 11.38 23.47
C LEU A 14 30.72 10.31 22.57
N ILE A 15 30.13 9.30 23.18
CA ILE A 15 29.26 8.37 22.47
C ILE A 15 27.98 9.14 22.18
N ALA A 16 27.89 9.73 20.99
CA ALA A 16 26.64 10.28 20.52
C ALA A 16 25.66 9.10 20.32
N PRO A 17 24.49 9.08 20.97
CA PRO A 17 23.50 8.08 20.64
C PRO A 17 23.08 8.30 19.18
N PHE A 18 23.33 7.33 18.35
CA PHE A 18 22.72 7.25 17.04
C PHE A 18 21.22 7.00 17.26
N CYS A 19 20.45 8.07 17.45
CA CYS A 19 19.02 8.03 17.24
C CYS A 19 18.79 7.95 15.73
N GLY A 20 18.88 6.73 15.18
CA GLY A 20 18.29 6.48 13.88
C GLY A 20 16.81 6.80 14.03
N SER A 21 16.34 7.87 13.39
CA SER A 21 14.91 8.09 13.21
C SER A 21 14.40 6.91 12.40
N ALA A 22 13.81 5.92 13.06
CA ALA A 22 12.99 4.94 12.40
C ALA A 22 11.85 5.75 11.77
N GLN A 23 11.92 5.97 10.46
CA GLN A 23 10.78 6.50 9.74
C GLN A 23 9.66 5.49 9.91
N ALA A 24 8.63 5.88 10.66
CA ALA A 24 7.41 5.12 10.74
C ALA A 24 6.88 4.97 9.32
N VAL A 25 6.78 3.74 8.82
CA VAL A 25 6.19 3.47 7.53
C VAL A 25 4.70 3.77 7.67
N GLU A 26 4.26 4.85 7.02
CA GLU A 26 2.86 5.22 7.02
C GLU A 26 2.08 4.27 6.11
N TYR A 27 1.04 3.68 6.64
CA TYR A 27 0.09 2.89 5.88
C TYR A 27 -1.25 3.62 5.76
N GLU A 28 -1.95 3.33 4.68
CA GLU A 28 -3.30 3.84 4.45
C GLU A 28 -4.31 2.80 4.94
N VAL A 29 -5.46 3.27 5.41
CA VAL A 29 -6.57 2.41 5.85
C VAL A 29 -7.81 2.82 5.08
N GLY A 30 -8.51 1.85 4.53
CA GLY A 30 -9.76 2.11 3.83
C GLY A 30 -10.28 0.90 3.09
N THR A 31 -11.49 1.05 2.56
CA THR A 31 -12.07 0.08 1.64
C THR A 31 -11.39 0.20 0.28
N SER A 32 -10.77 -0.87 -0.17
CA SER A 32 -10.06 -0.91 -1.43
C SER A 32 -10.55 -2.05 -2.30
N LEU A 33 -10.60 -1.80 -3.60
CA LEU A 33 -10.73 -2.85 -4.58
C LEU A 33 -9.37 -3.52 -4.71
N ILE A 34 -9.32 -4.81 -4.44
CA ILE A 34 -8.11 -5.61 -4.62
C ILE A 34 -8.37 -6.77 -5.56
N CYS A 35 -7.46 -6.95 -6.51
CA CYS A 35 -7.43 -8.09 -7.42
C CYS A 35 -6.10 -8.84 -7.25
N ASP A 36 -6.12 -10.14 -7.45
CA ASP A 36 -4.92 -10.96 -7.29
C ASP A 36 -3.87 -10.66 -8.37
N THR A 37 -4.30 -10.29 -9.57
CA THR A 37 -3.42 -10.03 -10.71
C THR A 37 -3.72 -8.71 -11.40
N ARG A 38 -2.72 -8.18 -12.11
CA ARG A 38 -2.88 -7.01 -12.96
C ARG A 38 -3.95 -7.21 -14.04
N SER A 39 -3.96 -8.36 -14.70
CA SER A 39 -4.95 -8.68 -15.73
C SER A 39 -6.37 -8.61 -15.22
N GLN A 40 -6.62 -9.07 -14.00
CA GLN A 40 -7.92 -9.00 -13.35
C GLN A 40 -8.33 -7.55 -13.07
N ALA A 41 -7.39 -6.72 -12.62
CA ALA A 41 -7.64 -5.28 -12.42
C ALA A 41 -7.98 -4.58 -13.75
N GLU A 42 -7.24 -4.87 -14.81
CA GLU A 42 -7.51 -4.35 -16.15
C GLU A 42 -8.88 -4.83 -16.67
N ARG A 43 -9.20 -6.08 -16.46
CA ARG A 43 -10.49 -6.65 -16.85
C ARG A 43 -11.66 -6.03 -16.10
N PHE A 44 -11.47 -5.77 -14.81
CA PHE A 44 -12.44 -5.03 -14.03
C PHE A 44 -12.78 -3.69 -14.68
N VAL A 45 -11.77 -2.92 -15.06
CA VAL A 45 -12.00 -1.61 -15.72
C VAL A 45 -12.76 -1.76 -17.04
N THR A 46 -12.42 -2.76 -17.83
CA THR A 46 -13.11 -3.05 -19.11
C THR A 46 -14.59 -3.34 -18.89
N LEU A 47 -14.95 -4.03 -17.82
CA LEU A 47 -16.32 -4.45 -17.51
C LEU A 47 -17.07 -3.42 -16.65
N PHE A 48 -16.36 -2.42 -16.13
CA PHE A 48 -16.95 -1.41 -15.27
C PHE A 48 -17.88 -0.45 -16.06
N SER A 49 -19.12 -0.37 -15.62
CA SER A 49 -20.13 0.51 -16.20
C SER A 49 -20.82 1.40 -15.16
N GLY A 50 -20.13 1.67 -14.05
CA GLY A 50 -20.64 2.44 -12.92
C GLY A 50 -21.07 1.60 -11.71
N ASP A 51 -21.18 0.28 -11.86
CA ASP A 51 -21.53 -0.65 -10.79
C ASP A 51 -20.31 -1.52 -10.42
N THR A 52 -19.68 -1.20 -9.31
CA THR A 52 -18.48 -1.91 -8.82
C THR A 52 -18.76 -3.38 -8.53
N GLN A 53 -19.86 -3.69 -7.86
CA GLN A 53 -20.20 -5.07 -7.51
C GLN A 53 -20.48 -5.92 -8.73
N ALA A 54 -21.15 -5.37 -9.73
CA ALA A 54 -21.41 -6.08 -10.98
C ALA A 54 -20.11 -6.39 -11.73
N ALA A 55 -19.16 -5.45 -11.78
CA ALA A 55 -17.86 -5.66 -12.40
C ALA A 55 -17.01 -6.70 -11.65
N ILE A 56 -17.01 -6.66 -10.32
CA ILE A 56 -16.37 -7.69 -9.49
C ILE A 56 -16.94 -9.08 -9.79
N GLY A 57 -18.26 -9.19 -9.78
CA GLY A 57 -18.94 -10.45 -10.06
C GLY A 57 -18.60 -10.99 -11.45
N ALA A 58 -18.52 -10.13 -12.46
CA ALA A 58 -18.18 -10.53 -13.81
C ALA A 58 -16.74 -11.03 -13.94
N VAL A 59 -15.76 -10.32 -13.35
CA VAL A 59 -14.35 -10.77 -13.32
C VAL A 59 -14.24 -12.11 -12.61
N ASN A 60 -14.84 -12.24 -11.44
CA ASN A 60 -14.77 -13.46 -10.65
C ASN A 60 -15.41 -14.65 -11.36
N ALA A 61 -16.50 -14.43 -12.10
CA ALA A 61 -17.12 -15.48 -12.90
C ALA A 61 -16.21 -15.93 -14.06
N GLU A 62 -15.58 -14.98 -14.76
CA GLU A 62 -14.64 -15.30 -15.85
C GLU A 62 -13.43 -16.08 -15.35
N GLU A 63 -12.90 -15.70 -14.19
CA GLU A 63 -11.75 -16.35 -13.56
C GLU A 63 -12.10 -17.66 -12.86
N GLN A 64 -13.40 -17.97 -12.71
CA GLN A 64 -13.87 -19.10 -11.91
C GLN A 64 -13.31 -19.10 -10.49
N ASN A 65 -13.16 -17.89 -9.93
CA ASN A 65 -12.60 -17.65 -8.61
C ASN A 65 -13.42 -16.54 -7.92
N PRO A 66 -14.20 -16.86 -6.87
CA PRO A 66 -15.06 -15.88 -6.19
C PRO A 66 -14.31 -14.79 -5.45
N SER A 67 -13.00 -14.91 -5.32
CA SER A 67 -12.15 -13.96 -4.64
C SER A 67 -11.05 -13.37 -5.54
N ALA A 68 -11.16 -13.49 -6.85
CA ALA A 68 -10.20 -12.91 -7.79
C ALA A 68 -10.09 -11.39 -7.62
N CYS A 69 -11.23 -10.69 -7.52
CA CYS A 69 -11.33 -9.30 -7.09
C CYS A 69 -12.34 -9.19 -5.96
N ALA A 70 -12.11 -8.28 -5.03
CA ALA A 70 -13.01 -8.01 -3.91
C ALA A 70 -12.83 -6.58 -3.38
N LEU A 71 -13.88 -6.04 -2.77
CA LEU A 71 -13.80 -4.86 -1.93
C LEU A 71 -13.50 -5.31 -0.49
N VAL A 72 -12.42 -4.83 0.07
CA VAL A 72 -11.96 -5.24 1.41
C VAL A 72 -11.50 -4.01 2.20
N ASP A 73 -11.83 -3.99 3.48
CA ASP A 73 -11.33 -2.97 4.41
C ASP A 73 -9.95 -3.38 4.89
N VAL A 74 -8.94 -2.69 4.40
CA VAL A 74 -7.54 -3.07 4.60
C VAL A 74 -6.68 -1.91 5.09
N ALA A 75 -5.59 -2.28 5.76
CA ALA A 75 -4.42 -1.45 5.97
C ALA A 75 -3.36 -1.85 4.95
N TYR A 76 -2.83 -0.91 4.19
CA TYR A 76 -1.93 -1.20 3.09
C TYR A 76 -0.88 -0.12 2.87
N LEU A 77 0.21 -0.54 2.26
CA LEU A 77 1.24 0.35 1.73
C LEU A 77 1.03 0.52 0.24
N ARG A 78 0.93 1.76 -0.20
CA ARG A 78 0.80 2.07 -1.62
C ARG A 78 2.16 1.93 -2.30
N GLY A 79 2.22 1.09 -3.31
CA GLY A 79 3.41 0.90 -4.12
C GLY A 79 3.37 1.70 -5.43
N ALA A 80 4.06 1.20 -6.43
CA ALA A 80 4.16 1.86 -7.72
C ALA A 80 2.84 1.83 -8.49
N GLU A 81 2.55 2.94 -9.18
CA GLU A 81 1.58 2.96 -10.27
C GLU A 81 2.19 2.24 -11.48
N ILE A 82 1.53 1.19 -11.93
CA ILE A 82 2.05 0.32 -12.99
C ILE A 82 1.31 0.45 -14.31
N GLY A 83 0.24 1.24 -14.34
CA GLY A 83 -0.53 1.48 -15.55
C GLY A 83 -1.75 2.33 -15.29
N MET A 84 -2.42 2.66 -16.38
CA MET A 84 -3.69 3.38 -16.40
C MET A 84 -4.68 2.61 -17.26
N ALA A 85 -5.94 2.64 -16.88
CA ALA A 85 -7.03 2.03 -17.66
C ALA A 85 -8.24 2.96 -17.65
N ARG A 86 -9.02 2.94 -18.72
CA ARG A 86 -10.21 3.75 -18.88
C ARG A 86 -11.44 2.90 -19.14
N SER A 87 -12.56 3.34 -18.58
CA SER A 87 -13.89 2.84 -18.92
C SER A 87 -14.83 4.03 -19.07
N GLY A 88 -15.26 4.31 -20.31
CA GLY A 88 -16.06 5.51 -20.59
C GLY A 88 -15.32 6.79 -20.14
N ASP A 89 -15.97 7.58 -19.29
CA ASP A 89 -15.40 8.82 -18.73
C ASP A 89 -14.54 8.60 -17.48
N SER A 90 -14.47 7.35 -17.00
CA SER A 90 -13.71 7.00 -15.81
C SER A 90 -12.30 6.57 -16.16
N ALA A 91 -11.31 7.14 -15.49
CA ALA A 91 -9.91 6.73 -15.57
C ALA A 91 -9.44 6.20 -14.22
N PHE A 92 -8.66 5.12 -14.27
CA PHE A 92 -8.13 4.46 -13.08
C PHE A 92 -6.62 4.28 -13.21
N ALA A 93 -5.90 4.58 -12.13
CA ALA A 93 -4.53 4.15 -11.98
C ALA A 93 -4.51 2.73 -11.41
N ILE A 94 -3.73 1.86 -12.02
CA ILE A 94 -3.46 0.52 -11.51
C ILE A 94 -2.24 0.61 -10.62
N VAL A 95 -2.41 0.28 -9.35
CA VAL A 95 -1.38 0.45 -8.33
C VAL A 95 -1.13 -0.89 -7.64
N ARG A 96 0.13 -1.24 -7.52
CA ARG A 96 0.52 -2.38 -6.69
C ARG A 96 0.50 -1.95 -5.23
N ILE A 97 -0.22 -2.69 -4.40
CA ILE A 97 -0.30 -2.44 -2.96
C ILE A 97 0.20 -3.63 -2.17
N LEU A 98 0.71 -3.37 -0.97
CA LEU A 98 1.05 -4.40 0.00
C LEU A 98 0.05 -4.32 1.15
N VAL A 99 -0.81 -5.32 1.26
CA VAL A 99 -1.77 -5.41 2.36
C VAL A 99 -1.05 -5.95 3.59
N VAL A 100 -1.10 -5.20 4.69
CA VAL A 100 -0.41 -5.52 5.95
C VAL A 100 -1.37 -5.74 7.11
N GLY A 101 -2.65 -5.43 6.94
CA GLY A 101 -3.68 -5.63 7.96
C GLY A 101 -5.08 -5.60 7.41
N LEU A 102 -6.01 -6.09 8.21
CA LEU A 102 -7.45 -5.98 7.98
C LEU A 102 -8.02 -4.98 8.96
N ASP A 103 -8.86 -4.08 8.48
CA ASP A 103 -9.61 -3.17 9.33
C ASP A 103 -10.89 -3.88 9.79
N THR A 104 -10.96 -4.15 11.09
CA THR A 104 -12.07 -4.87 11.71
C THR A 104 -12.76 -3.99 12.75
N ALA A 105 -13.93 -4.41 13.22
CA ALA A 105 -14.64 -3.72 14.30
C ALA A 105 -13.82 -3.61 15.60
N ALA A 106 -12.85 -4.52 15.79
CA ALA A 106 -11.93 -4.52 16.94
C ALA A 106 -10.63 -3.72 16.68
N GLY A 107 -10.50 -3.07 15.52
CA GLY A 107 -9.31 -2.34 15.09
C GLY A 107 -8.56 -3.04 13.97
N ILE A 108 -7.36 -2.55 13.70
CA ILE A 108 -6.50 -3.13 12.66
C ILE A 108 -5.90 -4.45 13.17
N GLN A 109 -6.17 -5.51 12.45
CA GLN A 109 -5.59 -6.82 12.70
C GLN A 109 -4.46 -7.07 11.71
N ALA A 110 -3.24 -7.23 12.20
CA ALA A 110 -2.09 -7.53 11.36
C ALA A 110 -2.26 -8.87 10.64
N VAL A 111 -1.91 -8.89 9.36
CA VAL A 111 -1.90 -10.10 8.54
C VAL A 111 -0.52 -10.28 7.92
N ARG A 112 -0.25 -11.47 7.40
CA ARG A 112 0.95 -11.70 6.61
C ARG A 112 0.94 -10.77 5.40
N PRO A 113 1.98 -9.94 5.19
CA PRO A 113 2.03 -9.02 4.07
C PRO A 113 1.85 -9.74 2.73
N SER A 114 0.94 -9.26 1.91
CA SER A 114 0.64 -9.83 0.60
C SER A 114 0.43 -8.72 -0.43
N ALA A 115 0.99 -8.92 -1.62
CA ALA A 115 0.88 -7.97 -2.71
C ALA A 115 -0.39 -8.24 -3.52
N TYR A 116 -1.10 -7.15 -3.85
CA TYR A 116 -2.29 -7.16 -4.68
C TYR A 116 -2.24 -5.99 -5.66
N PHE A 117 -3.19 -5.96 -6.57
CA PHE A 117 -3.38 -4.85 -7.49
C PHE A 117 -4.68 -4.13 -7.15
N SER A 118 -4.60 -2.82 -7.03
CA SER A 118 -5.75 -1.98 -6.72
C SER A 118 -5.96 -0.93 -7.80
N LEU A 119 -7.14 -0.35 -7.82
CA LEU A 119 -7.52 0.70 -8.73
C LEU A 119 -7.87 1.96 -7.95
N PHE A 120 -7.25 3.06 -8.35
CA PHE A 120 -7.54 4.37 -7.79
C PHE A 120 -8.10 5.27 -8.89
N ALA A 121 -9.24 5.89 -8.61
CA ALA A 121 -9.83 6.84 -9.55
C ALA A 121 -8.89 8.02 -9.78
N VAL A 122 -8.68 8.36 -11.04
CA VAL A 122 -7.90 9.53 -11.42
C VAL A 122 -8.86 10.67 -11.71
N LYS A 123 -8.69 11.79 -11.01
CA LYS A 123 -9.39 13.02 -11.33
C LYS A 123 -8.71 13.66 -12.52
N GLU A 124 -9.37 13.62 -13.68
CA GLU A 124 -8.95 14.43 -14.81
C GLU A 124 -9.39 15.87 -14.58
N TYR A 125 -8.41 16.76 -14.45
CA TYR A 125 -8.71 18.18 -14.52
C TYR A 125 -9.00 18.51 -15.98
N ALA A 126 -10.21 18.96 -16.25
CA ALA A 126 -10.51 19.57 -17.53
C ALA A 126 -9.63 20.81 -17.70
N VAL A 127 -8.83 20.79 -18.73
CA VAL A 127 -7.98 21.93 -19.09
C VAL A 127 -8.85 22.98 -19.78
#